data_2ca1f831bc0f6fe09d4422416948460f
#
_entry.id   2ca1f831bc0f6fe09d4422416948460f
#
_cell.length_a   1.000
_cell.length_b   1.000
_cell.length_c   1.000
_cell.angle_alpha   90.00
_cell.angle_beta   90.00
_cell.angle_gamma   90.00
#
_symmetry.space_group_name_H-M   'P 1'
#
loop_
_entity.id
_entity.type
_entity.pdbx_description
1 polymer ?
#
loop_
_entity_poly.entity_id
_entity_poly.type
_entity_poly.pdbx_seq_one_letter_code
_entity_poly.pdbx_strand_id
1 'polypeptide(L)' 'MKTFEFHLSISPESYLDYYRGSVRQVLARCPDGLTVQFPAALLQPFITAAGIHGDFVMTCGENNKGAVLQRKTTPP' A
#
# COMPACT_ATOMS: atom_id res chain seq x y z
N MET A 1 -14.79 -5.63 9.64
CA MET A 1 -13.44 -5.61 9.02
C MET A 1 -13.60 -5.36 7.53
N LYS A 2 -12.83 -4.41 7.00
CA LYS A 2 -12.85 -4.09 5.59
C LYS A 2 -11.57 -4.59 4.95
N THR A 3 -11.70 -5.12 3.72
CA THR A 3 -10.56 -5.65 2.97
C THR A 3 -10.54 -5.01 1.58
N PHE A 4 -9.36 -4.51 1.20
CA PHE A 4 -9.16 -3.86 -0.09
C PHE A 4 -7.98 -4.52 -0.80
N GLU A 5 -8.15 -4.84 -2.08
CA GLU A 5 -7.08 -5.41 -2.89
C GLU A 5 -6.70 -4.39 -3.96
N PHE A 6 -5.40 -4.20 -4.18
CA PHE A 6 -4.91 -3.26 -5.18
C PHE A 6 -3.51 -3.63 -5.63
N HIS A 7 -3.14 -3.09 -6.79
CA HIS A 7 -1.80 -3.26 -7.33
C HIS A 7 -1.00 -1.97 -7.09
N LEU A 8 0.25 -2.12 -6.68
CA LEU A 8 1.16 -1.00 -6.51
C LEU A 8 2.35 -1.15 -7.45
N SER A 9 2.76 -0.02 -8.02
CA SER A 9 3.99 0.07 -8.81
C SER A 9 4.62 1.41 -8.49
N ILE A 10 5.57 1.39 -7.55
CA ILE A 10 6.22 2.59 -7.04
C ILE A 10 7.71 2.46 -7.27
N SER A 11 8.28 3.39 -8.04
CA SER A 11 9.72 3.39 -8.29
C SER A 11 10.49 3.75 -7.01
N PRO A 12 11.79 3.37 -6.92
CA PRO A 12 12.59 3.74 -5.75
C PRO A 12 12.65 5.26 -5.56
N GLU A 13 12.70 6.02 -6.65
CA GLU A 13 12.76 7.48 -6.57
C GLU A 13 11.47 8.05 -6.00
N SER A 14 10.32 7.53 -6.44
CA SER A 14 9.03 7.97 -5.90
C SER A 14 8.90 7.61 -4.43
N TYR A 15 9.44 6.45 -4.04
CA TYR A 15 9.41 6.04 -2.64
C TYR A 15 10.20 6.99 -1.74
N LEU A 16 11.26 7.61 -2.25
CA LEU A 16 12.05 8.55 -1.47
C LEU A 16 11.21 9.72 -0.94
N ASP A 17 10.20 10.14 -1.67
CA ASP A 17 9.30 11.19 -1.21
C ASP A 17 8.56 10.77 0.06
N TYR A 18 8.14 9.51 0.11
CA TYR A 18 7.51 8.97 1.33
C TYR A 18 8.51 8.83 2.46
N TYR A 19 9.70 8.35 2.15
CA TYR A 19 10.74 8.13 3.16
C TYR A 19 11.18 9.45 3.80
N ARG A 20 11.30 10.51 3.00
CA ARG A 20 11.69 11.83 3.49
C ARG A 20 10.58 12.56 4.23
N GLY A 21 9.37 12.00 4.23
CA GLY A 21 8.23 12.61 4.89
C GLY A 21 7.57 13.72 4.09
N SER A 22 7.97 13.92 2.83
CA SER A 22 7.34 14.90 1.94
C SER A 22 5.92 14.50 1.59
N VAL A 23 5.69 13.19 1.46
CA VAL A 23 4.36 12.62 1.23
C VAL A 23 4.12 11.58 2.32
N ARG A 24 3.04 11.75 3.09
CA ARG A 24 2.76 10.87 4.23
C ARG A 24 1.66 9.86 3.96
N GLN A 25 0.86 10.10 2.93
CA GLN A 25 -0.29 9.24 2.61
C GLN A 25 -0.15 8.70 1.21
N VAL A 26 -0.58 7.46 1.03
CA VAL A 26 -0.60 6.78 -0.26
C VAL A 26 -2.04 6.62 -0.69
N LEU A 27 -2.31 6.95 -1.95
CA LEU A 27 -3.61 6.69 -2.56
C LEU A 27 -3.46 5.52 -3.52
N ALA A 28 -4.28 4.50 -3.34
CA ALA A 28 -4.28 3.33 -4.21
C ALA A 28 -5.67 3.10 -4.77
N ARG A 29 -5.75 2.85 -6.06
CA ARG A 29 -7.02 2.57 -6.72
C ARG A 29 -7.22 1.06 -6.80
N CYS A 30 -8.38 0.61 -6.32
CA CYS A 30 -8.76 -0.78 -6.40
C CYS A 30 -9.41 -1.09 -7.75
N PRO A 31 -9.38 -2.35 -8.20
CA PRO A 31 -9.99 -2.73 -9.49
C PRO A 31 -11.49 -2.41 -9.58
N ASP A 32 -12.18 -2.35 -8.44
CA ASP A 32 -13.60 -2.02 -8.39
C ASP A 32 -13.89 -0.52 -8.50
N GLY A 33 -12.85 0.30 -8.66
CA GLY A 33 -12.99 1.75 -8.80
C GLY A 33 -12.88 2.52 -7.50
N LEU A 34 -12.81 1.85 -6.37
CA LEU A 34 -12.62 2.52 -5.09
C LEU A 34 -11.18 2.99 -4.94
N THR A 35 -11.01 4.12 -4.24
CA THR A 35 -9.69 4.62 -3.90
C THR A 35 -9.51 4.49 -2.40
N VAL A 36 -8.39 3.89 -1.99
CA VAL A 36 -8.05 3.78 -0.57
C VAL A 36 -6.87 4.67 -0.26
N GLN A 37 -6.84 5.19 0.95
CA GLN A 37 -5.76 6.03 1.44
C GLN A 37 -5.20 5.39 2.70
N PHE A 38 -3.88 5.29 2.78
CA PHE A 38 -3.24 4.70 3.95
C PHE A 38 -1.89 5.38 4.22
N PRO A 39 -1.38 5.27 5.46
CA PRO A 39 -0.08 5.87 5.78
C PRO A 39 1.05 5.22 4.99
N ALA A 40 1.96 6.05 4.47
CA ALA A 40 3.10 5.57 3.70
C ALA A 40 4.01 4.65 4.53
N ALA A 41 4.00 4.79 5.84
CA ALA A 41 4.80 3.93 6.72
C ALA A 41 4.47 2.45 6.55
N LEU A 42 3.26 2.11 6.11
CA LEU A 42 2.88 0.73 5.88
C LEU A 42 3.64 0.08 4.72
N LEU A 43 4.21 0.89 3.84
CA LEU A 43 4.99 0.39 2.70
C LEU A 43 6.41 -0.02 3.08
N GLN A 44 6.91 0.46 4.21
CA GLN A 44 8.31 0.30 4.60
C GLN A 44 8.78 -1.16 4.57
N PRO A 45 8.02 -2.14 5.08
CA PRO A 45 8.46 -3.54 5.04
C PRO A 45 8.57 -4.14 3.65
N PHE A 46 8.01 -3.47 2.64
CA PHE A 46 7.90 -4.03 1.30
C PHE A 46 8.85 -3.40 0.29
N ILE A 47 9.63 -2.39 0.71
CA ILE A 47 10.56 -1.72 -0.20
C ILE A 47 11.69 -2.66 -0.61
N THR A 48 11.99 -2.67 -1.90
CA THR A 48 13.11 -3.41 -2.46
C THR A 48 13.98 -2.46 -3.26
N ALA A 49 15.12 -2.95 -3.77
CA ALA A 49 15.98 -2.14 -4.63
C ALA A 49 15.27 -1.65 -5.88
N ALA A 50 14.23 -2.37 -6.31
CA ALA A 50 13.43 -1.99 -7.48
C ALA A 50 12.22 -1.14 -7.13
N GLY A 51 12.05 -0.77 -5.85
CA GLY A 51 10.89 -0.04 -5.38
C GLY A 51 9.85 -0.99 -4.77
N ILE A 52 8.58 -0.68 -4.98
CA ILE A 52 7.48 -1.50 -4.46
C ILE A 52 6.58 -1.88 -5.63
N HIS A 53 6.52 -3.16 -5.94
CA HIS A 53 5.73 -3.66 -7.06
C HIS A 53 4.99 -4.93 -6.64
N GLY A 54 3.74 -5.06 -7.06
CA GLY A 54 2.96 -6.27 -6.85
C GLY A 54 1.56 -5.98 -6.36
N ASP A 55 0.89 -7.04 -6.00
CA ASP A 55 -0.48 -6.98 -5.51
C ASP A 55 -0.48 -7.03 -3.99
N PHE A 56 -1.34 -6.19 -3.40
CA PHE A 56 -1.41 -6.04 -1.96
C PHE A 56 -2.85 -6.12 -1.48
N VAL A 57 -2.99 -6.52 -0.23
CA VAL A 57 -4.27 -6.55 0.48
C VAL A 57 -4.13 -5.69 1.72
N MET A 58 -5.04 -4.74 1.88
CA MET A 58 -5.12 -3.94 3.10
C MET A 58 -6.38 -4.34 3.86
N THR A 59 -6.22 -4.67 5.12
CA THR A 59 -7.34 -4.90 6.02
C THR A 59 -7.38 -3.80 7.07
N CYS A 60 -8.57 -3.35 7.40
CA CYS A 60 -8.75 -2.37 8.47
C CYS A 60 -10.02 -2.68 9.23
N GLY A 61 -10.04 -2.27 10.50
CA GLY A 61 -11.22 -2.41 11.33
C GLY A 61 -12.24 -1.35 11.02
N GLU A 62 -13.33 -1.35 11.81
CA GLU A 62 -14.35 -0.32 11.70
C GLU A 62 -13.72 1.04 11.95
N ASN A 63 -14.20 2.07 11.25
CA ASN A 63 -13.70 3.43 11.32
C ASN A 63 -12.25 3.56 10.78
N ASN A 64 -11.83 2.61 9.95
CA ASN A 64 -10.53 2.62 9.29
C ASN A 64 -9.35 2.63 10.26
N LYS A 65 -9.55 2.05 11.45
CA LYS A 65 -8.48 1.92 12.44
C LYS A 65 -7.76 0.60 12.29
N GLY A 66 -6.48 0.57 12.65
CA GLY A 66 -5.69 -0.65 12.66
C GLY A 66 -5.42 -1.21 11.27
N ALA A 67 -5.17 -0.34 10.29
CA ALA A 67 -4.89 -0.78 8.93
C ALA A 67 -3.61 -1.62 8.88
N VAL A 68 -3.70 -2.79 8.23
CA VAL A 68 -2.58 -3.69 8.02
C VAL A 68 -2.45 -3.94 6.53
N LEU A 69 -1.23 -3.78 6.01
CA LEU A 69 -0.92 -4.03 4.61
C LEU A 69 -0.14 -5.32 4.49
N GLN A 70 -0.58 -6.19 3.59
CA GLN A 70 0.08 -7.46 3.33
C GLN A 70 0.23 -7.66 1.84
N ARG A 71 1.29 -8.36 1.44
CA ARG A 71 1.47 -8.73 0.05
C ARG A 71 0.51 -9.88 -0.26
N LYS A 72 -0.23 -9.73 -1.35
CA LYS A 72 -1.12 -10.79 -1.79
C LYS A 72 -0.27 -11.89 -2.42
N THR A 73 -0.28 -13.08 -1.83
CA THR A 73 0.42 -14.23 -2.38
C THR A 73 -0.58 -15.05 -3.19
N THR A 74 -0.21 -15.32 -4.44
CA THR A 74 -0.99 -16.22 -5.27
C THR A 74 -0.41 -17.61 -5.08
N PRO A 75 -1.22 -18.62 -4.74
CA PRO A 75 -0.71 -19.97 -4.64
C PRO A 75 -0.14 -20.41 -5.98
N PRO A 76 0.98 -21.17 -5.96
CA PRO A 76 1.54 -21.66 -7.20
C PRO A 76 0.61 -22.63 -7.92
#